data_952af7e870266610ed1d5ccb010c0ee9
#
_entry.id   952af7e870266610ed1d5ccb010c0ee9
#
_cell.length_a   1.000
_cell.length_b   1.000
_cell.length_c   1.000
_cell.angle_alpha   90.00
_cell.angle_beta   90.00
_cell.angle_gamma   90.00
#
_symmetry.space_group_name_H-M   'P 1'
#
loop_
_entity.id
_entity.type
_entity.pdbx_description
1 polymer ?
#
loop_
_entity_poly.entity_id
_entity_poly.type
_entity_poly.pdbx_seq_one_letter_code
_entity_poly.pdbx_strand_id
1 'polypeptide(L)'
;DALACVQENEDAIQATDSSFLAFFKAWVDDPMRHLPRSMRDHWMGEYVTRFRNVVPDDPYRYALYRIMGRFDVTKKFPTPLVLSTENWLWLQLCLVSETSASDSHASALQTYTLQDLANKLEKYGEAHFDPKGHRPLHYFQLLLLVGRFENAVAFLYSRPAYQVDAVHFAIALTYYGLLRVSSAAQAPSLDLIS
;
A
#
# COMPACT_ATOMS: atom_id res chain seq x y z
N ASP A 1 -10.78 2.52 -9.92
CA ASP A 1 -11.26 1.80 -11.09
C ASP A 1 -10.68 0.41 -11.30
N ALA A 2 -9.74 -0.07 -10.43
CA ALA A 2 -9.32 -1.47 -10.46
C ALA A 2 -10.44 -2.43 -9.99
N LEU A 3 -11.34 -1.98 -9.11
CA LEU A 3 -12.57 -2.71 -8.78
C LEU A 3 -13.56 -2.72 -9.95
N ALA A 4 -13.64 -1.63 -10.71
CA ALA A 4 -14.43 -1.58 -11.94
C ALA A 4 -13.85 -2.48 -13.04
N CYS A 5 -12.52 -2.55 -13.16
CA CYS A 5 -11.86 -3.48 -14.09
C CYS A 5 -12.05 -4.94 -13.70
N VAL A 6 -12.21 -5.24 -12.40
CA VAL A 6 -12.60 -6.58 -11.92
C VAL A 6 -14.05 -6.89 -12.30
N GLN A 7 -14.93 -5.90 -12.23
CA GLN A 7 -16.35 -6.03 -12.56
C GLN A 7 -16.58 -6.22 -14.07
N GLU A 8 -15.82 -5.52 -14.92
CA GLU A 8 -15.86 -5.72 -16.38
C GLU A 8 -15.31 -7.08 -16.85
N ASN A 9 -14.47 -7.72 -16.02
CA ASN A 9 -13.97 -9.07 -16.27
C ASN A 9 -14.80 -10.18 -15.60
N GLU A 10 -15.90 -9.87 -14.91
CA GLU A 10 -16.78 -10.88 -14.30
C GLU A 10 -17.25 -11.91 -15.32
N ASP A 11 -17.59 -11.49 -16.53
CA ASP A 11 -18.05 -12.41 -17.59
C ASP A 11 -16.93 -13.35 -18.09
N ALA A 12 -15.69 -12.90 -18.09
CA ALA A 12 -14.53 -13.71 -18.43
C ALA A 12 -14.09 -14.65 -17.28
N ILE A 13 -14.31 -14.23 -16.05
CA ILE A 13 -14.03 -15.01 -14.82
C ILE A 13 -15.10 -16.09 -14.63
N GLN A 14 -16.37 -15.81 -14.95
CA GLN A 14 -17.48 -16.78 -14.83
C GLN A 14 -17.28 -18.04 -15.66
N ALA A 15 -16.53 -17.96 -16.76
CA ALA A 15 -16.34 -19.10 -17.65
C ALA A 15 -15.28 -20.10 -17.14
N THR A 16 -14.44 -19.77 -16.15
CA THR A 16 -13.23 -20.56 -15.89
C THR A 16 -13.04 -21.09 -14.48
N ASP A 17 -13.72 -20.56 -13.44
CA ASP A 17 -13.43 -21.06 -12.08
C ASP A 17 -14.49 -20.66 -11.04
N SER A 18 -15.46 -21.52 -10.78
CA SER A 18 -16.47 -21.33 -9.73
C SER A 18 -15.84 -21.21 -8.33
N SER A 19 -14.67 -21.81 -8.11
CA SER A 19 -13.92 -21.72 -6.86
C SER A 19 -13.33 -20.33 -6.65
N PHE A 20 -12.80 -19.70 -7.70
CA PHE A 20 -12.26 -18.34 -7.64
C PHE A 20 -13.32 -17.32 -7.22
N LEU A 21 -14.50 -17.38 -7.83
CA LEU A 21 -15.61 -16.47 -7.48
C LEU A 21 -16.08 -16.66 -6.03
N ALA A 22 -16.13 -17.91 -5.57
CA ALA A 22 -16.49 -18.19 -4.18
C ALA A 22 -15.47 -17.58 -3.18
N PHE A 23 -14.17 -17.70 -3.48
CA PHE A 23 -13.11 -17.09 -2.68
C PHE A 23 -13.15 -15.57 -2.72
N PHE A 24 -13.31 -15.00 -3.91
CA PHE A 24 -13.40 -13.55 -4.07
C PHE A 24 -14.59 -12.98 -3.31
N LYS A 25 -15.76 -13.62 -3.42
CA LYS A 25 -16.96 -13.22 -2.70
C LYS A 25 -16.75 -13.30 -1.18
N ALA A 26 -16.21 -14.40 -0.67
CA ALA A 26 -15.93 -14.56 0.76
C ALA A 26 -14.93 -13.48 1.26
N TRP A 27 -13.95 -13.10 0.44
CA TRP A 27 -12.99 -12.07 0.78
C TRP A 27 -13.62 -10.66 0.77
N VAL A 28 -14.51 -10.37 -0.18
CA VAL A 28 -15.23 -9.09 -0.25
C VAL A 28 -16.22 -8.94 0.89
N ASP A 29 -16.89 -10.04 1.26
CA ASP A 29 -17.91 -10.06 2.32
C ASP A 29 -17.30 -9.96 3.73
N ASP A 30 -16.00 -10.26 3.89
CA ASP A 30 -15.31 -10.10 5.17
C ASP A 30 -14.85 -8.64 5.38
N PRO A 31 -15.33 -7.94 6.42
CA PRO A 31 -14.93 -6.57 6.75
C PRO A 31 -13.43 -6.40 6.94
N MET A 32 -12.75 -7.43 7.46
CA MET A 32 -11.30 -7.43 7.68
C MET A 32 -10.52 -7.95 6.47
N ARG A 33 -11.22 -8.40 5.45
CA ARG A 33 -10.64 -8.97 4.22
C ARG A 33 -9.63 -10.08 4.48
N HIS A 34 -9.97 -10.96 5.41
CA HIS A 34 -9.18 -12.15 5.71
C HIS A 34 -9.79 -13.39 5.06
N LEU A 35 -8.97 -14.22 4.45
CA LEU A 35 -9.42 -15.53 4.00
C LEU A 35 -9.36 -16.53 5.17
N PRO A 36 -10.38 -17.38 5.35
CA PRO A 36 -10.31 -18.53 6.24
C PRO A 36 -9.06 -19.39 5.92
N ARG A 37 -8.45 -19.98 6.95
CA ARG A 37 -7.18 -20.72 6.81
C ARG A 37 -7.24 -21.81 5.74
N SER A 38 -8.31 -22.62 5.77
CA SER A 38 -8.51 -23.71 4.79
C SER A 38 -8.57 -23.19 3.35
N MET A 39 -9.28 -22.07 3.14
CA MET A 39 -9.37 -21.43 1.82
C MET A 39 -8.02 -20.86 1.39
N ARG A 40 -7.28 -20.27 2.29
CA ARG A 40 -5.96 -19.71 2.00
C ARG A 40 -4.94 -20.77 1.64
N ASP A 41 -4.95 -21.92 2.33
CA ASP A 41 -4.05 -23.04 2.05
C ASP A 41 -4.33 -23.61 0.66
N HIS A 42 -5.60 -23.76 0.28
CA HIS A 42 -6.01 -24.15 -1.08
C HIS A 42 -5.55 -23.13 -2.12
N TRP A 43 -5.75 -21.83 -1.83
CA TRP A 43 -5.35 -20.71 -2.67
C TRP A 43 -3.85 -20.63 -2.87
N MET A 44 -3.07 -20.91 -1.81
CA MET A 44 -1.62 -21.02 -1.89
C MET A 44 -1.19 -22.16 -2.83
N GLY A 45 -1.86 -23.32 -2.74
CA GLY A 45 -1.60 -24.46 -3.63
C GLY A 45 -1.78 -24.07 -5.09
N GLU A 46 -2.90 -23.43 -5.42
CA GLU A 46 -3.16 -22.92 -6.77
C GLU A 46 -2.16 -21.86 -7.21
N TYR A 47 -1.85 -20.88 -6.34
CA TYR A 47 -0.87 -19.84 -6.62
C TYR A 47 0.50 -20.44 -6.96
N VAL A 48 0.98 -21.37 -6.14
CA VAL A 48 2.27 -22.04 -6.37
C VAL A 48 2.25 -22.84 -7.69
N THR A 49 1.17 -23.55 -7.98
CA THR A 49 1.07 -24.36 -9.18
C THR A 49 1.07 -23.49 -10.45
N ARG A 50 0.33 -22.37 -10.42
CA ARG A 50 0.14 -21.53 -11.61
C ARG A 50 1.27 -20.52 -11.84
N PHE A 51 1.89 -19.99 -10.78
CA PHE A 51 2.75 -18.78 -10.86
C PHE A 51 4.18 -18.95 -10.35
N ARG A 52 4.57 -20.16 -9.92
CA ARG A 52 5.87 -20.37 -9.25
C ARG A 52 7.09 -19.98 -10.10
N ASN A 53 7.04 -20.20 -11.42
CA ASN A 53 8.19 -20.00 -12.31
C ASN A 53 7.82 -19.40 -13.67
N VAL A 54 6.63 -18.86 -13.82
CA VAL A 54 6.11 -18.38 -15.12
C VAL A 54 5.75 -16.90 -15.00
N VAL A 55 6.10 -16.13 -16.03
CA VAL A 55 5.50 -14.80 -16.21
C VAL A 55 4.00 -15.02 -16.37
N PRO A 56 3.16 -14.43 -15.51
CA PRO A 56 1.74 -14.69 -15.55
C PRO A 56 1.15 -14.25 -16.89
N ASP A 57 0.45 -15.14 -17.58
CA ASP A 57 -0.29 -14.81 -18.80
C ASP A 57 -1.38 -13.76 -18.49
N ASP A 58 -1.98 -13.84 -17.29
CA ASP A 58 -2.92 -12.86 -16.77
C ASP A 58 -2.33 -12.15 -15.54
N PRO A 59 -1.79 -10.93 -15.71
CA PRO A 59 -1.21 -10.16 -14.62
C PRO A 59 -2.24 -9.71 -13.57
N TYR A 60 -3.50 -9.49 -13.96
CA TYR A 60 -4.57 -9.07 -13.05
C TYR A 60 -4.96 -10.20 -12.11
N ARG A 61 -5.17 -11.38 -12.65
CA ARG A 61 -5.43 -12.58 -11.85
C ARG A 61 -4.29 -12.87 -10.88
N TYR A 62 -3.05 -12.77 -11.33
CA TYR A 62 -1.87 -12.89 -10.48
C TYR A 62 -1.87 -11.87 -9.31
N ALA A 63 -2.22 -10.60 -9.59
CA ALA A 63 -2.31 -9.58 -8.56
C ALA A 63 -3.39 -9.89 -7.53
N LEU A 64 -4.56 -10.36 -7.98
CA LEU A 64 -5.66 -10.75 -7.08
C LEU A 64 -5.24 -11.90 -6.15
N TYR A 65 -4.58 -12.95 -6.67
CA TYR A 65 -4.05 -14.03 -5.84
C TYR A 65 -3.09 -13.50 -4.77
N ARG A 66 -2.22 -12.59 -5.13
CA ARG A 66 -1.27 -11.99 -4.18
C ARG A 66 -1.94 -11.13 -3.13
N ILE A 67 -2.90 -10.30 -3.52
CA ILE A 67 -3.61 -9.39 -2.62
C ILE A 67 -4.48 -10.18 -1.64
N MET A 68 -5.32 -11.09 -2.14
CA MET A 68 -6.24 -11.87 -1.33
C MET A 68 -5.52 -12.86 -0.42
N GLY A 69 -4.51 -13.56 -0.96
CA GLY A 69 -3.74 -14.55 -0.21
C GLY A 69 -2.58 -13.96 0.59
N ARG A 70 -2.21 -12.70 0.32
CA ARG A 70 -1.02 -12.03 0.89
C ARG A 70 0.26 -12.81 0.65
N PHE A 71 0.42 -13.31 -0.58
CA PHE A 71 1.59 -14.09 -0.98
C PHE A 71 2.67 -13.18 -1.54
N ASP A 72 3.94 -13.54 -1.29
CA ASP A 72 5.10 -12.88 -1.89
C ASP A 72 5.05 -11.33 -1.79
N VAL A 73 4.67 -10.80 -0.63
CA VAL A 73 4.42 -9.36 -0.41
C VAL A 73 5.61 -8.46 -0.80
N THR A 74 6.83 -9.00 -0.78
CA THR A 74 8.05 -8.27 -1.14
C THR A 74 8.37 -8.30 -2.63
N LYS A 75 7.80 -9.22 -3.41
CA LYS A 75 8.03 -9.32 -4.84
C LYS A 75 7.45 -8.12 -5.60
N LYS A 76 8.09 -7.75 -6.70
CA LYS A 76 7.56 -6.72 -7.59
C LYS A 76 6.31 -7.22 -8.32
N PHE A 77 5.39 -6.30 -8.61
CA PHE A 77 4.27 -6.60 -9.50
C PHE A 77 4.73 -6.55 -10.96
N PRO A 78 4.04 -7.30 -11.87
CA PRO A 78 4.30 -7.23 -13.30
C PRO A 78 4.12 -5.82 -13.86
N THR A 79 4.94 -5.45 -14.86
CA THR A 79 4.95 -4.12 -15.48
C THR A 79 3.56 -3.66 -15.97
N PRO A 80 2.70 -4.51 -16.58
CA PRO A 80 1.39 -4.05 -17.04
C PRO A 80 0.48 -3.49 -15.95
N LEU A 81 0.71 -3.85 -14.67
CA LEU A 81 -0.07 -3.36 -13.53
C LEU A 81 0.49 -2.07 -12.92
N VAL A 82 1.77 -1.78 -13.18
CA VAL A 82 2.51 -0.69 -12.54
C VAL A 82 2.84 0.37 -13.60
N LEU A 83 1.79 0.90 -14.25
CA LEU A 83 1.94 1.91 -15.28
C LEU A 83 2.14 3.31 -14.71
N SER A 84 1.72 3.55 -13.47
CA SER A 84 1.89 4.82 -12.77
C SER A 84 2.33 4.60 -11.32
N THR A 85 2.82 5.66 -10.69
CA THR A 85 3.18 5.64 -9.26
C THR A 85 1.96 5.39 -8.39
N GLU A 86 0.81 5.94 -8.76
CA GLU A 86 -0.46 5.77 -8.06
C GLU A 86 -0.90 4.31 -8.08
N ASN A 87 -0.82 3.63 -9.25
CA ASN A 87 -1.13 2.21 -9.37
C ASN A 87 -0.17 1.37 -8.52
N TRP A 88 1.13 1.69 -8.55
CA TRP A 88 2.11 1.03 -7.70
C TRP A 88 1.76 1.18 -6.22
N LEU A 89 1.50 2.42 -5.77
CA LEU A 89 1.19 2.69 -4.37
C LEU A 89 -0.10 1.98 -3.95
N TRP A 90 -1.14 2.03 -4.78
CA TRP A 90 -2.39 1.34 -4.52
C TRP A 90 -2.19 -0.18 -4.31
N LEU A 91 -1.44 -0.83 -5.21
CA LEU A 91 -1.11 -2.25 -5.08
C LEU A 91 -0.32 -2.55 -3.81
N GLN A 92 0.62 -1.67 -3.41
CA GLN A 92 1.37 -1.83 -2.17
C GLN A 92 0.44 -1.69 -0.94
N LEU A 93 -0.46 -0.70 -0.94
CA LEU A 93 -1.43 -0.49 0.14
C LEU A 93 -2.40 -1.69 0.28
N CYS A 94 -2.80 -2.32 -0.81
CA CYS A 94 -3.60 -3.54 -0.78
C CYS A 94 -2.90 -4.72 -0.10
N LEU A 95 -1.56 -4.76 -0.08
CA LEU A 95 -0.77 -5.79 0.60
C LEU A 95 -0.55 -5.47 2.08
N VAL A 96 -0.73 -4.21 2.51
CA VAL A 96 -0.52 -3.81 3.91
C VAL A 96 -1.52 -4.54 4.81
N SER A 97 -1.03 -5.03 5.92
CA SER A 97 -1.81 -5.67 6.98
C SER A 97 -1.23 -5.33 8.33
N GLU A 98 -2.04 -4.64 9.13
CA GLU A 98 -1.78 -4.45 10.55
C GLU A 98 -2.35 -5.64 11.30
N THR A 99 -1.49 -6.63 11.59
CA THR A 99 -1.88 -7.77 12.44
C THR A 99 -1.78 -7.35 13.89
N SER A 100 -2.88 -7.48 14.64
CA SER A 100 -2.81 -7.34 16.09
C SER A 100 -1.99 -8.49 16.70
N ALA A 101 -1.21 -8.18 17.72
CA ALA A 101 -0.35 -9.15 18.42
C ALA A 101 -1.12 -10.34 19.06
N SER A 102 -2.46 -10.30 19.06
CA SER A 102 -3.34 -11.35 19.54
C SER A 102 -3.63 -12.44 18.50
N ASP A 103 -3.33 -12.21 17.23
CA ASP A 103 -3.56 -13.20 16.19
C ASP A 103 -2.46 -14.27 16.21
N SER A 104 -2.72 -15.36 16.95
CA SER A 104 -1.86 -16.56 16.98
C SER A 104 -1.61 -17.18 15.59
N HIS A 105 -2.31 -16.71 14.57
CA HIS A 105 -2.16 -17.11 13.17
C HIS A 105 -1.19 -16.24 12.35
N ALA A 106 -0.71 -15.12 12.91
CA ALA A 106 0.22 -14.20 12.24
C ALA A 106 1.62 -14.80 12.00
N SER A 107 1.96 -15.85 12.73
CA SER A 107 3.30 -16.47 12.69
C SER A 107 3.68 -17.11 11.35
N ALA A 108 2.73 -17.36 10.45
CA ALA A 108 2.99 -18.01 9.16
C ALA A 108 2.84 -17.06 7.94
N LEU A 109 2.42 -15.81 8.18
CA LEU A 109 2.22 -14.83 7.11
C LEU A 109 3.40 -13.86 7.09
N GLN A 110 3.86 -13.53 5.91
CA GLN A 110 4.74 -12.38 5.74
C GLN A 110 3.95 -11.12 6.13
N THR A 111 4.25 -10.57 7.29
CA THR A 111 3.68 -9.28 7.73
C THR A 111 4.30 -8.18 6.87
N TYR A 112 3.45 -7.36 6.27
CA TYR A 112 3.85 -6.17 5.54
C TYR A 112 3.03 -5.01 6.08
N THR A 113 3.68 -4.19 6.89
CA THR A 113 3.03 -3.09 7.61
C THR A 113 3.06 -1.79 6.80
N LEU A 114 2.23 -0.82 7.20
CA LEU A 114 2.29 0.52 6.62
C LEU A 114 3.67 1.17 6.85
N GLN A 115 4.30 0.85 8.00
CA GLN A 115 5.66 1.29 8.31
C GLN A 115 6.69 0.75 7.32
N ASP A 116 6.57 -0.53 6.90
CA ASP A 116 7.46 -1.13 5.90
C ASP A 116 7.31 -0.46 4.54
N LEU A 117 6.06 -0.14 4.16
CA LEU A 117 5.77 0.61 2.94
C LEU A 117 6.35 2.02 3.00
N ALA A 118 6.18 2.72 4.12
CA ALA A 118 6.73 4.06 4.33
C ALA A 118 8.26 4.06 4.25
N ASN A 119 8.93 3.14 4.94
CA ASN A 119 10.38 2.98 4.88
C ASN A 119 10.87 2.67 3.45
N LYS A 120 10.12 1.87 2.70
CA LYS A 120 10.41 1.57 1.30
C LYS A 120 10.30 2.79 0.41
N LEU A 121 9.27 3.63 0.62
CA LEU A 121 9.06 4.87 -0.12
C LEU A 121 10.17 5.87 0.19
N GLU A 122 10.54 6.04 1.45
CA GLU A 122 11.64 6.92 1.88
C GLU A 122 12.99 6.46 1.30
N LYS A 123 13.23 5.14 1.25
CA LYS A 123 14.44 4.58 0.63
C LYS A 123 14.55 4.91 -0.87
N TYR A 124 13.44 4.95 -1.59
CA TYR A 124 13.43 5.38 -2.99
C TYR A 124 13.71 6.88 -3.12
N GLY A 125 13.18 7.68 -2.21
CA GLY A 125 13.37 9.12 -2.17
C GLY A 125 12.68 9.87 -3.30
N GLU A 126 12.72 11.20 -3.21
CA GLU A 126 12.09 12.11 -4.17
C GLU A 126 12.54 11.86 -5.61
N ALA A 127 13.86 11.72 -5.82
CA ALA A 127 14.44 11.59 -7.15
C ALA A 127 13.93 10.37 -7.94
N HIS A 128 13.43 9.33 -7.25
CA HIS A 128 12.82 8.19 -7.91
C HIS A 128 11.44 8.51 -8.49
N PHE A 129 10.65 9.30 -7.76
CA PHE A 129 9.25 9.62 -8.11
C PHE A 129 9.13 10.89 -8.95
N ASP A 130 10.09 11.80 -8.85
CA ASP A 130 10.18 13.02 -9.65
C ASP A 130 11.62 13.28 -10.11
N PRO A 131 12.14 12.46 -11.06
CA PRO A 131 13.53 12.56 -11.52
C PRO A 131 13.89 13.93 -12.12
N LYS A 132 12.90 14.70 -12.55
CA LYS A 132 13.09 16.00 -13.18
C LYS A 132 12.84 17.17 -12.23
N GLY A 133 12.34 16.93 -11.02
CA GLY A 133 12.00 17.97 -10.05
C GLY A 133 10.86 18.89 -10.48
N HIS A 134 9.99 18.43 -11.41
CA HIS A 134 8.90 19.24 -11.94
C HIS A 134 7.58 19.07 -11.16
N ARG A 135 7.49 18.05 -10.31
CA ARG A 135 6.26 17.67 -9.62
C ARG A 135 6.50 17.45 -8.11
N PRO A 136 7.00 18.43 -7.37
CA PRO A 136 7.34 18.27 -5.94
C PRO A 136 6.14 17.85 -5.10
N LEU A 137 4.93 18.31 -5.44
CA LEU A 137 3.70 17.93 -4.76
C LEU A 137 3.38 16.44 -4.90
N HIS A 138 3.91 15.76 -5.91
CA HIS A 138 3.70 14.33 -6.09
C HIS A 138 4.35 13.51 -4.97
N TYR A 139 5.62 13.79 -4.65
CA TYR A 139 6.29 13.11 -3.54
C TYR A 139 5.67 13.47 -2.19
N PHE A 140 5.26 14.73 -1.99
CA PHE A 140 4.50 15.17 -0.83
C PHE A 140 3.21 14.34 -0.64
N GLN A 141 2.42 14.15 -1.70
CA GLN A 141 1.23 13.31 -1.67
C GLN A 141 1.53 11.87 -1.25
N LEU A 142 2.61 11.28 -1.79
CA LEU A 142 3.00 9.92 -1.44
C LEU A 142 3.31 9.78 0.06
N LEU A 143 4.04 10.76 0.63
CA LEU A 143 4.34 10.80 2.07
C LEU A 143 3.06 10.89 2.92
N LEU A 144 2.09 11.73 2.52
CA LEU A 144 0.80 11.82 3.21
C LEU A 144 0.04 10.49 3.17
N LEU A 145 -0.01 9.83 2.00
CA LEU A 145 -0.74 8.58 1.81
C LEU A 145 -0.17 7.40 2.60
N VAL A 146 1.13 7.44 2.91
CA VAL A 146 1.77 6.41 3.76
C VAL A 146 1.86 6.82 5.23
N GLY A 147 1.21 7.94 5.62
CA GLY A 147 1.14 8.38 7.02
C GLY A 147 2.41 9.06 7.54
N ARG A 148 3.31 9.51 6.64
CA ARG A 148 4.53 10.24 7.01
C ARG A 148 4.27 11.76 7.05
N PHE A 149 3.38 12.19 7.93
CA PHE A 149 2.88 13.57 7.96
C PHE A 149 3.97 14.59 8.28
N GLU A 150 4.82 14.30 9.26
CA GLU A 150 5.93 15.19 9.67
C GLU A 150 6.93 15.34 8.51
N ASN A 151 7.31 14.22 7.88
CA ASN A 151 8.23 14.23 6.76
C ASN A 151 7.62 14.94 5.55
N ALA A 152 6.32 14.79 5.32
CA ALA A 152 5.61 15.49 4.25
C ALA A 152 5.66 17.01 4.44
N VAL A 153 5.35 17.50 5.64
CA VAL A 153 5.40 18.93 5.96
C VAL A 153 6.82 19.47 5.88
N ALA A 154 7.80 18.75 6.44
CA ALA A 154 9.22 19.14 6.37
C ALA A 154 9.71 19.21 4.92
N PHE A 155 9.34 18.21 4.11
CA PHE A 155 9.66 18.19 2.68
C PHE A 155 9.08 19.40 1.95
N LEU A 156 7.80 19.70 2.17
CA LEU A 156 7.13 20.82 1.52
C LEU A 156 7.73 22.17 1.97
N TYR A 157 8.02 22.31 3.27
CA TYR A 157 8.64 23.50 3.84
C TYR A 157 10.05 23.76 3.30
N SER A 158 10.80 22.72 2.95
CA SER A 158 12.12 22.85 2.33
C SER A 158 12.09 23.53 0.96
N ARG A 159 10.91 23.67 0.34
CA ARG A 159 10.72 24.28 -0.97
C ARG A 159 10.27 25.75 -0.82
N PRO A 160 11.08 26.74 -1.21
CA PRO A 160 10.75 28.16 -1.00
C PRO A 160 9.37 28.57 -1.54
N ALA A 161 8.97 27.99 -2.68
CA ALA A 161 7.67 28.30 -3.30
C ALA A 161 6.45 27.77 -2.53
N TYR A 162 6.64 26.82 -1.61
CA TYR A 162 5.54 26.13 -0.91
C TYR A 162 5.61 26.25 0.62
N GLN A 163 6.47 27.12 1.16
CA GLN A 163 6.63 27.28 2.62
C GLN A 163 5.33 27.69 3.30
N VAL A 164 4.58 28.61 2.69
CA VAL A 164 3.29 29.06 3.23
C VAL A 164 2.27 27.92 3.23
N ASP A 165 2.23 27.16 2.13
CA ASP A 165 1.34 25.99 2.01
C ASP A 165 1.71 24.91 3.03
N ALA A 166 3.00 24.69 3.27
CA ALA A 166 3.47 23.75 4.30
C ALA A 166 2.97 24.13 5.69
N VAL A 167 2.97 25.44 6.05
CA VAL A 167 2.41 25.91 7.32
C VAL A 167 0.91 25.66 7.40
N HIS A 168 0.17 25.92 6.32
CA HIS A 168 -1.27 25.63 6.28
C HIS A 168 -1.55 24.13 6.44
N PHE A 169 -0.79 23.26 5.78
CA PHE A 169 -0.90 21.82 5.96
C PHE A 169 -0.56 21.41 7.39
N ALA A 170 0.50 21.98 7.99
CA ALA A 170 0.86 21.70 9.37
C ALA A 170 -0.28 22.05 10.35
N ILE A 171 -0.91 23.21 10.18
CA ILE A 171 -2.06 23.64 10.99
C ILE A 171 -3.22 22.66 10.82
N ALA A 172 -3.57 22.31 9.58
CA ALA A 172 -4.66 21.39 9.29
C ALA A 172 -4.40 19.98 9.87
N LEU A 173 -3.21 19.44 9.66
CA LEU A 173 -2.83 18.13 10.18
C LEU A 173 -2.79 18.10 11.72
N THR A 174 -2.36 19.20 12.35
CA THR A 174 -2.40 19.36 13.82
C THR A 174 -3.85 19.37 14.32
N TYR A 175 -4.72 20.12 13.64
CA TYR A 175 -6.15 20.18 13.98
C TYR A 175 -6.82 18.80 13.96
N TYR A 176 -6.46 17.95 12.99
CA TYR A 176 -6.95 16.57 12.90
C TYR A 176 -6.18 15.57 13.79
N GLY A 177 -5.21 16.03 14.58
CA GLY A 177 -4.42 15.16 15.46
C GLY A 177 -3.47 14.21 14.73
N LEU A 178 -3.10 14.52 13.49
CA LEU A 178 -2.23 13.69 12.65
C LEU A 178 -0.75 14.04 12.81
N LEU A 179 -0.42 15.24 13.25
CA LEU A 179 0.94 15.62 13.60
C LEU A 179 1.20 15.42 15.09
N ARG A 180 2.38 14.91 15.42
CA ARG A 180 2.88 14.85 16.79
C ARG A 180 3.35 16.24 17.19
N VAL A 181 2.51 16.97 17.92
CA VAL A 181 2.87 18.26 18.49
C VAL A 181 3.54 18.01 19.84
N SER A 182 4.80 18.43 19.97
CA SER A 182 5.48 18.41 21.27
C SER A 182 4.76 19.35 22.23
N SER A 183 4.56 18.92 23.48
CA SER A 183 4.14 19.84 24.52
C SER A 183 5.19 20.94 24.68
N ALA A 184 4.79 22.16 25.08
CA ALA A 184 5.70 23.28 25.27
C ALA A 184 6.89 22.94 26.19
N ALA A 185 6.74 21.96 27.10
CA ALA A 185 7.79 21.46 27.97
C ALA A 185 8.85 20.59 27.24
N GLN A 186 8.51 20.00 26.08
CA GLN A 186 9.41 19.14 25.31
C GLN A 186 10.04 19.87 24.11
N ALA A 187 9.54 21.04 23.76
CA ALA A 187 9.99 21.80 22.60
C ALA A 187 11.50 22.07 22.56
N PRO A 188 12.22 22.34 23.72
CA PRO A 188 13.65 22.59 23.70
C PRO A 188 14.52 21.36 23.38
N SER A 189 13.97 20.13 23.46
CA SER A 189 14.73 18.90 23.31
C SER A 189 14.46 18.17 21.95
N LEU A 190 13.61 18.72 21.11
CA LEU A 190 13.27 18.17 19.83
C LEU A 190 14.01 18.89 18.70
N ASP A 191 15.06 18.26 18.21
CA ASP A 191 15.63 18.59 16.92
C ASP A 191 14.64 18.14 15.83
N LEU A 192 13.87 19.10 15.32
CA LEU A 192 12.86 18.88 14.26
C LEU A 192 13.49 18.61 12.87
N ILE A 193 14.82 18.54 12.79
CA ILE A 193 15.58 18.50 11.50
C ILE A 193 16.68 17.41 11.52
N SER A 194 16.56 16.40 12.36
CA SER A 194 17.49 15.26 12.29
C SER A 194 16.87 14.04 11.60
#